data_6e5d460e8a8ffa28245c11c08e67d616
#
_entry.id   6e5d460e8a8ffa28245c11c08e67d616
#
_cell.length_a   1.000
_cell.length_b   1.000
_cell.length_c   1.000
_cell.angle_alpha   90.00
_cell.angle_beta   90.00
_cell.angle_gamma   90.00
#
_symmetry.space_group_name_H-M   'P 1'
#
loop_
_entity.id
_entity.type
_entity.pdbx_description
1 polymer ?
#
loop_
_entity_poly.entity_id
_entity_poly.type
_entity_poly.pdbx_seq_one_letter_code
_entity_poly.pdbx_strand_id
1 'polypeptide(L)'
;MNFFLETLKVIVLLVYYLLESLVFLVVPKRKKNVSGEIVLITGAGSGIGRLLAVKFASLGATLVLWDINQEGLNYTVRLAKENGAGRVHSYICDCSKRQDVYRVADQVKKEVGDVSILINNAGIVIGKRFLDSPDSLVEKTMEVNTMAHFWTYKAFLPAMIAANHGHLVSIASSAGLCGVSQLSDYCASKFAAVGFAESIDMEMRTLRKTGVKTTIVCPYVINTGM
;
A
#
# COMPACT_ATOMS: atom_id res chain seq x y z
N MET A 1 23.39 20.11 -25.13
CA MET A 1 23.48 19.51 -23.77
C MET A 1 24.81 18.79 -23.69
N ASN A 2 25.67 19.12 -22.74
CA ASN A 2 27.04 18.58 -22.71
C ASN A 2 27.02 17.19 -22.07
N PHE A 3 27.10 16.13 -22.87
CA PHE A 3 27.08 14.73 -22.46
C PHE A 3 28.02 14.44 -21.28
N PHE A 4 29.21 15.00 -21.33
CA PHE A 4 30.23 14.84 -20.27
C PHE A 4 29.76 15.41 -18.92
N LEU A 5 29.11 16.56 -18.94
CA LEU A 5 28.59 17.20 -17.70
C LEU A 5 27.44 16.40 -17.09
N GLU A 6 26.56 15.86 -17.90
CA GLU A 6 25.46 15.01 -17.42
C GLU A 6 25.98 13.68 -16.89
N THR A 7 26.95 13.06 -17.55
CA THR A 7 27.58 11.83 -17.05
C THR A 7 28.28 12.07 -15.71
N LEU A 8 28.99 13.18 -15.56
CA LEU A 8 29.65 13.55 -14.30
C LEU A 8 28.64 13.74 -13.17
N LYS A 9 27.51 14.42 -13.44
CA LYS A 9 26.41 14.56 -12.44
C LYS A 9 25.87 13.22 -12.01
N VAL A 10 25.62 12.29 -12.94
CA VAL A 10 25.12 10.94 -12.61
C VAL A 10 26.11 10.20 -11.72
N ILE A 11 27.43 10.26 -12.04
CA ILE A 11 28.47 9.61 -11.21
C ILE A 11 28.49 10.22 -9.81
N VAL A 12 28.46 11.53 -9.68
CA VAL A 12 28.46 12.22 -8.38
C VAL A 12 27.23 11.83 -7.55
N LEU A 13 26.04 11.79 -8.17
CA LEU A 13 24.81 11.36 -7.49
C LEU A 13 24.90 9.89 -7.06
N LEU A 14 25.45 9.03 -7.89
CA LEU A 14 25.61 7.61 -7.56
C LEU A 14 26.53 7.43 -6.34
N VAL A 15 27.67 8.12 -6.32
CA VAL A 15 28.59 8.10 -5.17
C VAL A 15 27.90 8.66 -3.91
N TYR A 16 27.17 9.77 -4.06
CA TYR A 16 26.42 10.36 -2.95
C TYR A 16 25.41 9.37 -2.34
N TYR A 17 24.60 8.72 -3.16
CA TYR A 17 23.61 7.74 -2.68
C TYR A 17 24.23 6.47 -2.10
N LEU A 18 25.38 6.04 -2.62
CA LEU A 18 26.15 4.94 -2.01
C LEU A 18 26.63 5.31 -0.60
N LEU A 19 27.23 6.49 -0.45
CA LEU A 19 27.67 6.98 0.87
C LEU A 19 26.50 7.18 1.83
N GLU A 20 25.40 7.75 1.37
CA GLU A 20 24.16 7.89 2.14
C GLU A 20 23.66 6.53 2.60
N SER A 21 23.65 5.53 1.73
CA SER A 21 23.25 4.16 2.07
C SER A 21 24.13 3.54 3.15
N LEU A 22 25.45 3.73 3.06
CA LEU A 22 26.40 3.26 4.07
C LEU A 22 26.17 3.94 5.44
N VAL A 23 25.91 5.24 5.45
CA VAL A 23 25.58 5.98 6.68
C VAL A 23 24.32 5.41 7.34
N PHE A 24 23.27 5.11 6.54
CA PHE A 24 22.02 4.57 7.07
C PHE A 24 22.10 3.10 7.51
N LEU A 25 23.19 2.39 7.25
CA LEU A 25 23.44 1.09 7.88
C LEU A 25 23.74 1.24 9.39
N VAL A 26 24.32 2.37 9.79
CA VAL A 26 24.72 2.63 11.19
C VAL A 26 23.77 3.60 11.88
N VAL A 27 23.31 4.64 11.15
CA VAL A 27 22.42 5.67 11.69
C VAL A 27 20.98 5.39 11.19
N PRO A 28 20.06 4.95 12.08
CA PRO A 28 18.70 4.66 11.67
C PRO A 28 17.99 5.93 11.17
N LYS A 29 17.28 5.83 10.06
CA LYS A 29 16.44 6.93 9.54
C LYS A 29 15.39 7.35 10.59
N ARG A 30 15.18 8.64 10.70
CA ARG A 30 14.18 9.20 11.61
C ARG A 30 12.79 8.68 11.19
N LYS A 31 12.08 8.07 12.14
CA LYS A 31 10.73 7.56 11.88
C LYS A 31 9.77 8.71 11.59
N LYS A 32 8.87 8.52 10.61
CA LYS A 32 7.79 9.45 10.34
C LYS A 32 6.84 9.49 11.55
N ASN A 33 6.52 10.70 12.02
CA ASN A 33 5.42 10.85 12.97
C ASN A 33 4.09 10.66 12.23
N VAL A 34 3.25 9.77 12.73
CA VAL A 34 1.93 9.45 12.14
C VAL A 34 0.77 9.80 13.08
N SER A 35 1.08 10.44 14.22
CA SER A 35 0.05 10.92 15.14
C SER A 35 -0.83 11.96 14.45
N GLY A 36 -2.14 11.76 14.52
CA GLY A 36 -3.13 12.62 13.87
C GLY A 36 -3.36 12.34 12.37
N GLU A 37 -2.54 11.49 11.72
CA GLU A 37 -2.75 11.09 10.33
C GLU A 37 -4.01 10.20 10.20
N ILE A 38 -4.73 10.32 9.09
CA ILE A 38 -5.82 9.41 8.73
C ILE A 38 -5.24 8.28 7.88
N VAL A 39 -5.20 7.08 8.45
CA VAL A 39 -4.58 5.88 7.86
C VAL A 39 -5.66 4.92 7.40
N LEU A 40 -5.78 4.73 6.09
CA LEU A 40 -6.66 3.73 5.50
C LEU A 40 -5.87 2.46 5.19
N ILE A 41 -6.42 1.31 5.62
CA ILE A 41 -5.83 -0.02 5.39
C ILE A 41 -6.88 -0.90 4.74
N THR A 42 -6.58 -1.42 3.54
CA THR A 42 -7.42 -2.43 2.88
C THR A 42 -7.02 -3.84 3.31
N GLY A 43 -7.98 -4.77 3.37
CA GLY A 43 -7.73 -6.12 3.89
C GLY A 43 -7.37 -6.11 5.38
N ALA A 44 -8.01 -5.21 6.15
CA ALA A 44 -7.70 -4.99 7.56
C ALA A 44 -8.32 -6.02 8.51
N GLY A 45 -9.17 -6.90 8.02
CA GLY A 45 -9.86 -7.91 8.84
C GLY A 45 -8.96 -9.06 9.30
N SER A 46 -7.77 -9.24 8.74
CA SER A 46 -6.87 -10.35 9.06
C SER A 46 -5.39 -10.04 8.77
N GLY A 47 -4.52 -10.97 9.10
CA GLY A 47 -3.12 -11.01 8.67
C GLY A 47 -2.33 -9.72 8.88
N ILE A 48 -1.59 -9.33 7.85
CA ILE A 48 -0.73 -8.13 7.86
C ILE A 48 -1.58 -6.87 8.09
N GLY A 49 -2.75 -6.75 7.44
CA GLY A 49 -3.62 -5.58 7.58
C GLY A 49 -4.06 -5.33 9.03
N ARG A 50 -4.44 -6.39 9.74
CA ARG A 50 -4.76 -6.32 11.18
C ARG A 50 -3.57 -5.88 12.02
N LEU A 51 -2.40 -6.47 11.80
CA LEU A 51 -1.19 -6.12 12.54
C LEU A 51 -0.77 -4.67 12.30
N LEU A 52 -0.91 -4.19 11.07
CA LEU A 52 -0.69 -2.79 10.72
C LEU A 52 -1.70 -1.88 11.46
N ALA A 53 -2.99 -2.24 11.47
CA ALA A 53 -4.01 -1.47 12.18
C ALA A 53 -3.68 -1.32 13.67
N VAL A 54 -3.32 -2.41 14.34
CA VAL A 54 -2.90 -2.40 15.75
C VAL A 54 -1.65 -1.53 15.96
N LYS A 55 -0.67 -1.63 15.04
CA LYS A 55 0.55 -0.84 15.14
C LYS A 55 0.29 0.66 14.94
N PHE A 56 -0.50 1.05 13.96
CA PHE A 56 -0.86 2.46 13.75
C PHE A 56 -1.74 3.01 14.87
N ALA A 57 -2.59 2.17 15.50
CA ALA A 57 -3.34 2.51 16.71
C ALA A 57 -2.43 3.04 17.81
N SER A 58 -1.36 2.29 18.15
CA SER A 58 -0.40 2.66 19.19
C SER A 58 0.44 3.90 18.87
N LEU A 59 0.38 4.40 17.64
CA LEU A 59 1.08 5.59 17.18
C LEU A 59 0.18 6.84 17.10
N GLY A 60 -1.08 6.75 17.54
CA GLY A 60 -2.01 7.88 17.59
C GLY A 60 -2.65 8.27 16.26
N ALA A 61 -2.68 7.35 15.29
CA ALA A 61 -3.37 7.57 14.02
C ALA A 61 -4.90 7.40 14.16
N THR A 62 -5.66 8.10 13.32
CA THR A 62 -7.06 7.78 13.04
C THR A 62 -7.12 6.66 12.02
N LEU A 63 -7.79 5.55 12.36
CA LEU A 63 -7.82 4.37 11.50
C LEU A 63 -9.09 4.30 10.67
N VAL A 64 -8.94 3.96 9.39
CA VAL A 64 -9.99 3.60 8.45
C VAL A 64 -9.69 2.19 7.94
N LEU A 65 -10.52 1.24 8.31
CA LEU A 65 -10.30 -0.19 8.06
C LEU A 65 -11.30 -0.71 7.03
N TRP A 66 -10.82 -1.25 5.91
CA TRP A 66 -11.63 -1.85 4.86
C TRP A 66 -11.39 -3.34 4.75
N ASP A 67 -12.45 -4.12 4.68
CA ASP A 67 -12.41 -5.56 4.41
C ASP A 67 -13.78 -6.03 3.90
N ILE A 68 -13.83 -7.22 3.32
CA ILE A 68 -15.09 -7.92 2.98
C ILE A 68 -15.64 -8.71 4.18
N ASN A 69 -14.81 -9.00 5.17
CA ASN A 69 -15.14 -9.81 6.36
C ASN A 69 -15.49 -8.92 7.54
N GLN A 70 -16.80 -8.80 7.83
CA GLN A 70 -17.30 -8.00 8.94
C GLN A 70 -16.80 -8.47 10.32
N GLU A 71 -16.75 -9.78 10.55
CA GLU A 71 -16.28 -10.33 11.83
C GLU A 71 -14.80 -10.04 12.05
N GLY A 72 -14.00 -10.23 11.00
CA GLY A 72 -12.57 -9.87 10.98
C GLY A 72 -12.34 -8.40 11.29
N LEU A 73 -13.13 -7.50 10.68
CA LEU A 73 -13.09 -6.06 10.97
C LEU A 73 -13.47 -5.76 12.43
N ASN A 74 -14.56 -6.32 12.93
CA ASN A 74 -15.00 -6.11 14.32
C ASN A 74 -13.91 -6.53 15.32
N TYR A 75 -13.24 -7.65 15.04
CA TYR A 75 -12.12 -8.11 15.87
C TYR A 75 -10.94 -7.13 15.80
N THR A 76 -10.56 -6.67 14.59
CA THR A 76 -9.47 -5.71 14.41
C THR A 76 -9.77 -4.36 15.07
N VAL A 77 -11.01 -3.87 14.97
CA VAL A 77 -11.46 -2.64 15.65
C VAL A 77 -11.29 -2.75 17.16
N ARG A 78 -11.68 -3.88 17.76
CA ARG A 78 -11.50 -4.12 19.20
C ARG A 78 -10.01 -4.07 19.57
N LEU A 79 -9.16 -4.84 18.88
CA LEU A 79 -7.73 -4.85 19.14
C LEU A 79 -7.09 -3.46 18.97
N ALA A 80 -7.48 -2.71 17.95
CA ALA A 80 -6.97 -1.36 17.74
C ALA A 80 -7.33 -0.43 18.92
N LYS A 81 -8.56 -0.50 19.43
CA LYS A 81 -8.99 0.27 20.60
C LYS A 81 -8.21 -0.12 21.86
N GLU A 82 -8.03 -1.41 22.10
CA GLU A 82 -7.23 -1.94 23.22
C GLU A 82 -5.76 -1.48 23.15
N ASN A 83 -5.25 -1.18 21.94
CA ASN A 83 -3.90 -0.69 21.71
C ASN A 83 -3.80 0.84 21.52
N GLY A 84 -4.80 1.58 22.01
CA GLY A 84 -4.74 3.03 22.12
C GLY A 84 -5.27 3.83 20.94
N ALA A 85 -5.98 3.20 20.00
CA ALA A 85 -6.63 3.96 18.92
C ALA A 85 -7.71 4.90 19.47
N GLY A 86 -7.53 6.20 19.29
CA GLY A 86 -8.52 7.21 19.67
C GLY A 86 -9.76 7.20 18.76
N ARG A 87 -9.58 6.97 17.46
CA ARG A 87 -10.64 6.90 16.45
C ARG A 87 -10.39 5.76 15.47
N VAL A 88 -11.40 4.89 15.32
CA VAL A 88 -11.39 3.76 14.39
C VAL A 88 -12.72 3.69 13.65
N HIS A 89 -12.66 3.75 12.35
CA HIS A 89 -13.80 3.59 11.44
C HIS A 89 -13.58 2.32 10.62
N SER A 90 -14.63 1.53 10.42
CA SER A 90 -14.55 0.31 9.62
C SER A 90 -15.69 0.24 8.62
N TYR A 91 -15.39 -0.20 7.40
CA TYR A 91 -16.34 -0.27 6.29
C TYR A 91 -16.19 -1.59 5.55
N ILE A 92 -17.32 -2.21 5.22
CA ILE A 92 -17.35 -3.32 4.28
C ILE A 92 -17.10 -2.75 2.88
N CYS A 93 -16.02 -3.23 2.25
CA CYS A 93 -15.62 -2.80 0.92
C CYS A 93 -14.93 -3.95 0.17
N ASP A 94 -15.50 -4.37 -0.94
CA ASP A 94 -14.83 -5.27 -1.90
C ASP A 94 -13.95 -4.43 -2.83
N CYS A 95 -12.65 -4.39 -2.54
CA CYS A 95 -11.68 -3.60 -3.30
C CYS A 95 -11.55 -4.02 -4.77
N SER A 96 -11.98 -5.24 -5.15
CA SER A 96 -12.03 -5.67 -6.54
C SER A 96 -13.11 -4.96 -7.35
N LYS A 97 -14.12 -4.39 -6.68
CA LYS A 97 -15.26 -3.70 -7.31
C LYS A 97 -15.06 -2.19 -7.28
N ARG A 98 -14.75 -1.61 -8.44
CA ARG A 98 -14.52 -0.16 -8.59
C ARG A 98 -15.64 0.70 -7.96
N GLN A 99 -16.89 0.34 -8.20
CA GLN A 99 -18.04 1.10 -7.69
C GLN A 99 -18.12 1.07 -6.17
N ASP A 100 -17.77 -0.07 -5.53
CA ASP A 100 -17.77 -0.21 -4.10
C ASP A 100 -16.65 0.63 -3.48
N VAL A 101 -15.45 0.60 -4.07
CA VAL A 101 -14.33 1.46 -3.66
C VAL A 101 -14.72 2.94 -3.67
N TYR A 102 -15.30 3.43 -4.75
CA TYR A 102 -15.67 4.85 -4.85
C TYR A 102 -16.80 5.22 -3.89
N ARG A 103 -17.82 4.38 -3.75
CA ARG A 103 -18.91 4.58 -2.79
C ARG A 103 -18.39 4.71 -1.36
N VAL A 104 -17.54 3.77 -0.93
CA VAL A 104 -16.99 3.76 0.42
C VAL A 104 -15.96 4.89 0.61
N ALA A 105 -15.18 5.23 -0.42
CA ALA A 105 -14.26 6.36 -0.37
C ALA A 105 -14.98 7.69 -0.14
N ASP A 106 -16.12 7.91 -0.82
CA ASP A 106 -16.94 9.11 -0.61
C ASP A 106 -17.53 9.16 0.80
N GLN A 107 -17.91 8.01 1.36
CA GLN A 107 -18.37 7.89 2.73
C GLN A 107 -17.25 8.25 3.72
N VAL A 108 -16.02 7.71 3.53
CA VAL A 108 -14.86 8.04 4.36
C VAL A 108 -14.54 9.53 4.33
N LYS A 109 -14.54 10.16 3.14
CA LYS A 109 -14.29 11.60 3.02
C LYS A 109 -15.29 12.44 3.81
N LYS A 110 -16.56 12.05 3.82
CA LYS A 110 -17.63 12.76 4.55
C LYS A 110 -17.58 12.54 6.05
N GLU A 111 -17.30 11.32 6.50
CA GLU A 111 -17.40 10.92 7.91
C GLU A 111 -16.09 11.11 8.70
N VAL A 112 -14.94 10.97 8.01
CA VAL A 112 -13.61 10.95 8.64
C VAL A 112 -12.73 12.08 8.15
N GLY A 113 -12.74 12.35 6.85
CA GLY A 113 -11.90 13.35 6.20
C GLY A 113 -10.96 12.77 5.15
N ASP A 114 -9.98 13.58 4.73
CA ASP A 114 -9.02 13.19 3.70
C ASP A 114 -7.98 12.21 4.23
N VAL A 115 -7.91 11.04 3.61
CA VAL A 115 -6.91 10.03 3.93
C VAL A 115 -5.52 10.52 3.54
N SER A 116 -4.62 10.57 4.51
CA SER A 116 -3.24 11.01 4.32
C SER A 116 -2.25 9.85 4.19
N ILE A 117 -2.60 8.65 4.67
CA ILE A 117 -1.81 7.43 4.48
C ILE A 117 -2.75 6.34 3.95
N LEU A 118 -2.49 5.87 2.74
CA LEU A 118 -3.23 4.78 2.09
C LEU A 118 -2.36 3.53 2.04
N ILE A 119 -2.81 2.45 2.68
CA ILE A 119 -2.12 1.15 2.68
C ILE A 119 -2.96 0.15 1.89
N ASN A 120 -2.58 -0.09 0.65
CA ASN A 120 -3.13 -1.14 -0.19
C ASN A 120 -2.51 -2.47 0.23
N ASN A 121 -3.23 -3.20 1.08
CA ASN A 121 -2.80 -4.48 1.63
C ASN A 121 -3.71 -5.64 1.22
N ALA A 122 -4.97 -5.39 0.87
CA ALA A 122 -5.87 -6.45 0.40
C ALA A 122 -5.22 -7.27 -0.72
N GLY A 123 -5.29 -8.59 -0.60
CA GLY A 123 -4.70 -9.49 -1.57
C GLY A 123 -5.17 -10.92 -1.36
N ILE A 124 -5.09 -11.71 -2.42
CA ILE A 124 -5.40 -13.13 -2.44
C ILE A 124 -4.29 -13.89 -3.16
N VAL A 125 -4.15 -15.18 -2.85
CA VAL A 125 -3.27 -16.13 -3.53
C VAL A 125 -4.05 -17.43 -3.78
N ILE A 126 -3.92 -18.00 -4.97
CA ILE A 126 -4.62 -19.24 -5.35
C ILE A 126 -3.71 -20.46 -5.16
N GLY A 127 -2.45 -20.39 -5.58
CA GLY A 127 -1.47 -21.47 -5.37
C GLY A 127 -1.73 -22.71 -6.21
N LYS A 128 -2.00 -22.55 -7.51
CA LYS A 128 -2.23 -23.63 -8.48
C LYS A 128 -1.23 -23.56 -9.64
N ARG A 129 -1.01 -24.68 -10.31
CA ARG A 129 -0.31 -24.67 -11.60
C ARG A 129 -1.11 -23.86 -12.60
N PHE A 130 -0.43 -23.19 -13.53
CA PHE A 130 -1.07 -22.30 -14.50
C PHE A 130 -2.24 -22.94 -15.25
N LEU A 131 -2.04 -24.15 -15.80
CA LEU A 131 -3.07 -24.85 -16.55
C LEU A 131 -4.22 -25.41 -15.69
N ASP A 132 -4.02 -25.53 -14.38
CA ASP A 132 -5.02 -26.03 -13.42
C ASP A 132 -5.81 -24.87 -12.75
N SER A 133 -5.41 -23.62 -13.02
CA SER A 133 -6.04 -22.44 -12.45
C SER A 133 -7.26 -22.04 -13.28
N PRO A 134 -8.48 -22.00 -12.71
CA PRO A 134 -9.65 -21.51 -13.42
C PRO A 134 -9.51 -20.04 -13.82
N ASP A 135 -9.92 -19.66 -15.02
CA ASP A 135 -9.82 -18.30 -15.56
C ASP A 135 -10.42 -17.28 -14.59
N SER A 136 -11.57 -17.58 -13.99
CA SER A 136 -12.25 -16.70 -13.03
C SER A 136 -11.41 -16.41 -11.76
N LEU A 137 -10.56 -17.33 -11.34
CA LEU A 137 -9.65 -17.12 -10.21
C LEU A 137 -8.42 -16.29 -10.62
N VAL A 138 -7.94 -16.46 -11.85
CA VAL A 138 -6.88 -15.60 -12.42
C VAL A 138 -7.37 -14.15 -12.52
N GLU A 139 -8.57 -13.94 -13.08
CA GLU A 139 -9.22 -12.63 -13.14
C GLU A 139 -9.38 -12.02 -11.74
N LYS A 140 -9.91 -12.80 -10.78
CA LYS A 140 -10.10 -12.34 -9.41
C LYS A 140 -8.78 -11.94 -8.73
N THR A 141 -7.70 -12.69 -8.99
CA THR A 141 -6.35 -12.35 -8.47
C THR A 141 -5.90 -10.99 -9.00
N MET A 142 -6.07 -10.74 -10.29
CA MET A 142 -5.73 -9.44 -10.90
C MET A 142 -6.61 -8.31 -10.37
N GLU A 143 -7.91 -8.55 -10.23
CA GLU A 143 -8.85 -7.56 -9.70
C GLU A 143 -8.48 -7.12 -8.28
N VAL A 144 -8.22 -8.07 -7.38
CA VAL A 144 -7.93 -7.78 -5.98
C VAL A 144 -6.51 -7.25 -5.79
N ASN A 145 -5.50 -7.93 -6.36
CA ASN A 145 -4.09 -7.61 -6.08
C ASN A 145 -3.56 -6.44 -6.88
N THR A 146 -4.20 -6.10 -8.01
CA THR A 146 -3.70 -5.07 -8.93
C THR A 146 -4.73 -3.96 -9.15
N MET A 147 -5.93 -4.30 -9.70
CA MET A 147 -6.91 -3.28 -10.08
C MET A 147 -7.41 -2.46 -8.89
N ALA A 148 -7.51 -3.08 -7.70
CA ALA A 148 -7.85 -2.38 -6.46
C ALA A 148 -6.94 -1.18 -6.18
N HIS A 149 -5.64 -1.26 -6.47
CA HIS A 149 -4.70 -0.15 -6.29
C HIS A 149 -5.04 1.04 -7.18
N PHE A 150 -5.47 0.81 -8.43
CA PHE A 150 -5.90 1.88 -9.33
C PHE A 150 -7.11 2.62 -8.78
N TRP A 151 -8.10 1.88 -8.24
CA TRP A 151 -9.33 2.48 -7.75
C TRP A 151 -9.11 3.28 -6.47
N THR A 152 -8.38 2.74 -5.51
CA THR A 152 -8.04 3.43 -4.27
C THR A 152 -7.16 4.65 -4.51
N TYR A 153 -6.18 4.58 -5.40
CA TYR A 153 -5.35 5.73 -5.76
C TYR A 153 -6.18 6.83 -6.42
N LYS A 154 -7.04 6.49 -7.38
CA LYS A 154 -7.96 7.46 -8.01
C LYS A 154 -8.89 8.12 -7.00
N ALA A 155 -9.29 7.39 -5.95
CA ALA A 155 -10.15 7.93 -4.91
C ALA A 155 -9.44 8.90 -3.97
N PHE A 156 -8.19 8.62 -3.57
CA PHE A 156 -7.54 9.35 -2.47
C PHE A 156 -6.34 10.19 -2.89
N LEU A 157 -5.61 9.84 -3.95
CA LEU A 157 -4.43 10.57 -4.41
C LEU A 157 -4.72 12.04 -4.79
N PRO A 158 -5.87 12.42 -5.38
CA PRO A 158 -6.13 13.82 -5.71
C PRO A 158 -6.05 14.77 -4.49
N ALA A 159 -6.59 14.39 -3.34
CA ALA A 159 -6.51 15.18 -2.12
C ALA A 159 -5.06 15.28 -1.60
N MET A 160 -4.30 14.18 -1.65
CA MET A 160 -2.88 14.16 -1.28
C MET A 160 -2.05 15.08 -2.18
N ILE A 161 -2.33 15.09 -3.50
CA ILE A 161 -1.68 15.99 -4.46
C ILE A 161 -2.01 17.45 -4.16
N ALA A 162 -3.28 17.76 -3.91
CA ALA A 162 -3.72 19.11 -3.59
C ALA A 162 -3.02 19.64 -2.33
N ALA A 163 -2.99 18.85 -1.26
CA ALA A 163 -2.33 19.18 0.00
C ALA A 163 -0.79 19.12 -0.07
N ASN A 164 -0.22 18.53 -1.13
CA ASN A 164 1.20 18.15 -1.19
C ASN A 164 1.63 17.39 0.08
N HIS A 165 0.76 16.53 0.58
CA HIS A 165 0.96 15.73 1.78
C HIS A 165 0.26 14.38 1.62
N GLY A 166 1.01 13.28 1.71
CA GLY A 166 0.44 11.95 1.58
C GLY A 166 1.48 10.84 1.63
N HIS A 167 1.01 9.63 1.85
CA HIS A 167 1.86 8.45 1.77
C HIS A 167 1.09 7.26 1.19
N LEU A 168 1.53 6.77 0.05
CA LEU A 168 1.00 5.60 -0.62
C LEU A 168 1.85 4.39 -0.25
N VAL A 169 1.23 3.35 0.30
CA VAL A 169 1.91 2.11 0.67
C VAL A 169 1.27 0.96 -0.08
N SER A 170 2.07 0.21 -0.84
CA SER A 170 1.64 -0.99 -1.55
C SER A 170 2.27 -2.22 -0.91
N ILE A 171 1.44 -3.12 -0.37
CA ILE A 171 1.89 -4.43 0.09
C ILE A 171 1.93 -5.35 -1.12
N ALA A 172 3.10 -5.39 -1.75
CA ALA A 172 3.40 -6.27 -2.87
C ALA A 172 3.79 -7.67 -2.36
N SER A 173 4.91 -8.20 -2.81
CA SER A 173 5.50 -9.49 -2.38
C SER A 173 6.89 -9.61 -2.99
N SER A 174 7.76 -10.47 -2.45
CA SER A 174 8.95 -10.95 -3.15
C SER A 174 8.59 -11.63 -4.50
N ALA A 175 7.38 -12.20 -4.61
CA ALA A 175 6.81 -12.69 -5.87
C ALA A 175 6.47 -11.58 -6.89
N GLY A 176 6.60 -10.31 -6.52
CA GLY A 176 6.58 -9.16 -7.43
C GLY A 176 7.97 -8.76 -7.94
N LEU A 177 9.01 -9.49 -7.54
CA LEU A 177 10.41 -9.26 -7.93
C LEU A 177 11.01 -10.48 -8.64
N CYS A 178 10.41 -11.66 -8.47
CA CYS A 178 10.81 -12.90 -9.15
C CYS A 178 9.62 -13.83 -9.36
N GLY A 179 9.70 -14.71 -10.37
CA GLY A 179 8.70 -15.73 -10.64
C GLY A 179 8.81 -16.90 -9.66
N VAL A 180 7.66 -17.44 -9.25
CA VAL A 180 7.55 -18.58 -8.35
C VAL A 180 6.64 -19.64 -8.97
N SER A 181 7.06 -20.92 -8.95
CA SER A 181 6.25 -22.03 -9.46
C SER A 181 4.90 -22.10 -8.74
N GLN A 182 3.83 -22.38 -9.48
CA GLN A 182 2.44 -22.47 -9.00
C GLN A 182 1.84 -21.15 -8.51
N LEU A 183 2.49 -20.00 -8.80
CA LEU A 183 2.03 -18.66 -8.43
C LEU A 183 2.04 -17.71 -9.63
N SER A 184 1.79 -18.19 -10.86
CA SER A 184 1.93 -17.39 -12.07
C SER A 184 1.00 -16.16 -12.10
N ASP A 185 -0.26 -16.31 -11.73
CA ASP A 185 -1.26 -15.24 -11.60
C ASP A 185 -0.89 -14.28 -10.45
N TYR A 186 -0.51 -14.84 -9.31
CA TYR A 186 -0.07 -14.07 -8.16
C TYR A 186 1.20 -13.24 -8.46
N CYS A 187 2.24 -13.89 -9.04
CA CYS A 187 3.45 -13.18 -9.46
C CYS A 187 3.12 -12.04 -10.42
N ALA A 188 2.35 -12.32 -11.48
CA ALA A 188 1.94 -11.29 -12.44
C ALA A 188 1.23 -10.12 -11.76
N SER A 189 0.30 -10.40 -10.84
CA SER A 189 -0.42 -9.36 -10.09
C SER A 189 0.50 -8.53 -9.19
N LYS A 190 1.49 -9.15 -8.55
CA LYS A 190 2.42 -8.46 -7.64
C LYS A 190 3.51 -7.67 -8.39
N PHE A 191 3.99 -8.16 -9.56
CA PHE A 191 4.81 -7.37 -10.48
C PHE A 191 4.05 -6.13 -10.97
N ALA A 192 2.78 -6.28 -11.33
CA ALA A 192 1.94 -5.16 -11.74
C ALA A 192 1.76 -4.13 -10.61
N ALA A 193 1.57 -4.57 -9.37
CA ALA A 193 1.47 -3.69 -8.20
C ALA A 193 2.77 -2.90 -7.94
N VAL A 194 3.94 -3.54 -8.11
CA VAL A 194 5.25 -2.88 -8.01
C VAL A 194 5.40 -1.83 -9.10
N GLY A 195 5.27 -2.22 -10.38
CA GLY A 195 5.43 -1.30 -11.50
C GLY A 195 4.45 -0.14 -11.49
N PHE A 196 3.19 -0.37 -11.05
CA PHE A 196 2.21 0.69 -10.87
C PHE A 196 2.65 1.69 -9.79
N ALA A 197 3.07 1.21 -8.63
CA ALA A 197 3.48 2.09 -7.53
C ALA A 197 4.74 2.90 -7.87
N GLU A 198 5.73 2.31 -8.55
CA GLU A 198 6.92 3.00 -9.07
C GLU A 198 6.55 4.08 -10.08
N SER A 199 5.63 3.78 -11.01
CA SER A 199 5.16 4.74 -12.01
C SER A 199 4.51 5.96 -11.36
N ILE A 200 3.66 5.76 -10.35
CA ILE A 200 3.02 6.86 -9.62
C ILE A 200 4.06 7.69 -8.84
N ASP A 201 5.08 7.07 -8.23
CA ASP A 201 6.17 7.83 -7.58
C ASP A 201 6.90 8.74 -8.59
N MET A 202 7.18 8.24 -9.79
CA MET A 202 7.79 9.03 -10.86
C MET A 202 6.89 10.19 -11.33
N GLU A 203 5.57 9.96 -11.42
CA GLU A 203 4.61 11.03 -11.71
C GLU A 203 4.63 12.12 -10.62
N MET A 204 4.65 11.75 -9.33
CA MET A 204 4.73 12.71 -8.22
C MET A 204 6.01 13.52 -8.27
N ARG A 205 7.15 12.91 -8.61
CA ARG A 205 8.43 13.61 -8.82
C ARG A 205 8.34 14.60 -9.99
N THR A 206 7.77 14.20 -11.11
CA THR A 206 7.58 15.05 -12.29
C THR A 206 6.68 16.25 -11.97
N LEU A 207 5.61 16.03 -11.20
CA LEU A 207 4.70 17.06 -10.72
C LEU A 207 5.27 17.91 -9.56
N ARG A 208 6.49 17.62 -9.11
CA ARG A 208 7.16 18.25 -7.96
C ARG A 208 6.34 18.15 -6.66
N LYS A 209 5.54 17.11 -6.50
CA LYS A 209 4.75 16.82 -5.30
C LYS A 209 5.58 16.04 -4.28
N THR A 210 6.64 16.66 -3.79
CA THR A 210 7.63 16.02 -2.91
C THR A 210 7.10 15.64 -1.53
N GLY A 211 5.94 16.16 -1.13
CA GLY A 211 5.24 15.80 0.10
C GLY A 211 4.41 14.52 -0.02
N VAL A 212 4.15 14.02 -1.24
CA VAL A 212 3.53 12.70 -1.47
C VAL A 212 4.63 11.67 -1.62
N LYS A 213 4.62 10.65 -0.77
CA LYS A 213 5.63 9.59 -0.72
C LYS A 213 5.04 8.25 -1.13
N THR A 214 5.88 7.38 -1.69
CA THR A 214 5.53 6.00 -2.02
C THR A 214 6.44 5.04 -1.28
N THR A 215 5.84 3.95 -0.76
CA THR A 215 6.57 2.82 -0.18
C THR A 215 6.02 1.53 -0.77
N ILE A 216 6.89 0.69 -1.28
CA ILE A 216 6.57 -0.65 -1.77
C ILE A 216 7.17 -1.63 -0.78
N VAL A 217 6.33 -2.45 -0.17
CA VAL A 217 6.73 -3.50 0.76
C VAL A 217 6.65 -4.83 0.04
N CYS A 218 7.76 -5.55 -0.06
CA CYS A 218 7.85 -6.84 -0.74
C CYS A 218 8.17 -7.96 0.28
N PRO A 219 7.17 -8.40 1.07
CA PRO A 219 7.39 -9.44 2.06
C PRO A 219 7.77 -10.76 1.38
N TYR A 220 8.58 -11.56 2.07
CA TYR A 220 8.75 -12.98 1.76
C TYR A 220 7.61 -13.77 2.43
N VAL A 221 7.82 -14.99 2.85
CA VAL A 221 6.78 -15.78 3.51
C VAL A 221 6.51 -15.25 4.93
N ILE A 222 5.25 -14.88 5.20
CA ILE A 222 4.80 -14.45 6.52
C ILE A 222 3.65 -15.36 6.96
N ASN A 223 3.72 -15.90 8.17
CA ASN A 223 2.65 -16.74 8.72
C ASN A 223 1.45 -15.89 9.16
N THR A 224 0.49 -15.69 8.26
CA THR A 224 -0.71 -14.86 8.49
C THR A 224 -2.02 -15.57 8.13
N GLY A 225 -1.96 -16.85 7.80
CA GLY A 225 -3.13 -17.64 7.39
C GLY A 225 -3.53 -17.45 5.91
N MET A 226 -2.67 -16.80 5.11
CA MET A 226 -2.79 -16.71 3.65
C MET A 226 -1.98 -17.83 3.01
#